data_90a8cf7d128104b0d38500b14c567cc4
#
_entry.id   90a8cf7d128104b0d38500b14c567cc4
#
_cell.length_a   1.000
_cell.length_b   1.000
_cell.length_c   1.000
_cell.angle_alpha   90.00
_cell.angle_beta   90.00
_cell.angle_gamma   90.00
#
_symmetry.space_group_name_H-M   'P 1'
#
loop_
_entity.id
_entity.type
_entity.pdbx_description
1 polymer ?
#
loop_
_entity_poly.entity_id
_entity_poly.type
_entity_poly.pdbx_seq_one_letter_code
_entity_poly.pdbx_strand_id
1 'polypeptide(L)'
;MTAATNVIDVQQFINQHKFSRTQFITLLLCFLIVAVDGFDTASIGFIAPAIREEWGVSPADLAPLFGAGMFGMMLGALGFGPLADRIGRKTTLMICVAFFGLASLASAWSPNLQVLLVLRFFTGLGLGGAMPNAVTLSSEYSPNKHRNVLVTTMFCGFTMGSALGGILAAYIVDHWGWRAVLLAGGVVPLLIWPLLAGLLPESARYLVSRGAPAQRISRILGRLAPQANLRDAIYAISDLAPQGSPIKQLFAPQLRRGTVILWLMFFMCMLIIYLLSSWLPTLIKDTGRSLQDASLVTAMFQVGGTFGAIALGRLMDRFNPTRVLALAYSVAAIFVALIGHSAASTPLLMLAVCIAGVCASGGQVGAIALAAGFYPTANRATGVAWAQGIGRIGSILGSMAGGWMLTMGWSLVGVFEAVAVPAAVAAICVLFMPRNPR
;
A
#
# COMPACT_ATOMS: atom_id res chain seq x y z
N MET A 1 34.20 -1.42 42.74
CA MET A 1 32.78 -1.28 42.39
C MET A 1 32.67 -1.27 40.88
N THR A 2 32.35 -2.38 40.26
CA THR A 2 32.07 -2.49 38.83
C THR A 2 30.79 -1.67 38.57
N ALA A 3 30.91 -0.55 37.85
CA ALA A 3 29.76 0.22 37.44
C ALA A 3 28.82 -0.74 36.70
N ALA A 4 27.61 -0.90 37.20
CA ALA A 4 26.58 -1.69 36.53
C ALA A 4 26.38 -1.05 35.14
N THR A 5 26.83 -1.76 34.12
CA THR A 5 26.65 -1.33 32.71
C THR A 5 25.15 -1.20 32.42
N ASN A 6 24.67 0.02 32.27
CA ASN A 6 23.25 0.31 31.98
C ASN A 6 22.97 -0.12 30.53
N VAL A 7 22.56 -1.37 30.34
CA VAL A 7 22.19 -1.88 29.02
C VAL A 7 20.71 -1.56 28.76
N ILE A 8 20.44 -0.75 27.74
CA ILE A 8 19.09 -0.33 27.33
C ILE A 8 18.73 -1.03 26.03
N ASP A 9 17.73 -1.92 26.10
CA ASP A 9 17.08 -2.43 24.88
C ASP A 9 16.16 -1.36 24.30
N VAL A 10 16.36 -1.02 23.02
CA VAL A 10 15.62 0.05 22.34
C VAL A 10 14.11 -0.20 22.32
N GLN A 11 13.68 -1.46 22.08
CA GLN A 11 12.26 -1.77 22.03
C GLN A 11 11.61 -1.78 23.40
N GLN A 12 12.29 -2.30 24.41
CA GLN A 12 11.81 -2.25 25.79
C GLN A 12 11.69 -0.80 26.27
N PHE A 13 12.66 0.03 25.93
CA PHE A 13 12.63 1.46 26.25
C PHE A 13 11.37 2.14 25.68
N ILE A 14 11.04 1.87 24.40
CA ILE A 14 9.82 2.42 23.76
C ILE A 14 8.56 1.88 24.45
N ASN A 15 8.55 0.61 24.86
CA ASN A 15 7.38 -0.02 25.49
C ASN A 15 7.10 0.51 26.90
N GLN A 16 8.15 0.91 27.65
CA GLN A 16 8.05 1.35 29.04
C GLN A 16 7.65 2.82 29.18
N HIS A 17 7.85 3.64 28.15
CA HIS A 17 7.58 5.06 28.20
C HIS A 17 6.23 5.42 27.58
N LYS A 18 5.66 6.55 28.03
CA LYS A 18 4.43 7.09 27.45
C LYS A 18 4.64 7.48 26.00
N PHE A 19 3.58 7.36 25.19
CA PHE A 19 3.59 7.77 23.79
C PHE A 19 3.97 9.25 23.65
N SER A 20 5.06 9.54 22.97
CA SER A 20 5.67 10.86 22.89
C SER A 20 5.22 11.65 21.67
N ARG A 21 5.39 12.98 21.73
CA ARG A 21 5.17 13.87 20.57
C ARG A 21 6.03 13.46 19.36
N THR A 22 7.26 13.01 19.58
CA THR A 22 8.16 12.56 18.50
C THR A 22 7.60 11.32 17.80
N GLN A 23 7.04 10.36 18.52
CA GLN A 23 6.38 9.19 17.94
C GLN A 23 5.15 9.60 17.12
N PHE A 24 4.32 10.50 17.66
CA PHE A 24 3.16 11.01 16.93
C PHE A 24 3.56 11.70 15.61
N ILE A 25 4.56 12.58 15.64
CA ILE A 25 5.05 13.27 14.44
C ILE A 25 5.63 12.26 13.44
N THR A 26 6.38 11.26 13.90
CA THR A 26 6.93 10.22 13.04
C THR A 26 5.82 9.45 12.32
N LEU A 27 4.80 9.01 13.06
CA LEU A 27 3.65 8.30 12.49
C LEU A 27 2.84 9.18 11.54
N LEU A 28 2.63 10.45 11.89
CA LEU A 28 1.93 11.40 11.03
C LEU A 28 2.69 11.65 9.71
N LEU A 29 4.00 11.81 9.77
CA LEU A 29 4.83 11.97 8.56
C LEU A 29 4.81 10.71 7.70
N CYS A 30 4.90 9.53 8.29
CA CYS A 30 4.77 8.27 7.56
C CYS A 30 3.36 8.11 6.94
N PHE A 31 2.30 8.50 7.66
CA PHE A 31 0.94 8.55 7.15
C PHE A 31 0.82 9.48 5.93
N LEU A 32 1.40 10.68 6.00
CA LEU A 32 1.38 11.65 4.89
C LEU A 32 2.14 11.12 3.67
N ILE A 33 3.31 10.47 3.84
CA ILE A 33 4.04 9.83 2.74
C ILE A 33 3.16 8.77 2.07
N VAL A 34 2.52 7.92 2.87
CA VAL A 34 1.66 6.84 2.36
C VAL A 34 0.37 7.39 1.73
N ALA A 35 -0.14 8.53 2.22
CA ALA A 35 -1.28 9.20 1.61
C ALA A 35 -0.93 9.78 0.22
N VAL A 36 0.24 10.38 0.09
CA VAL A 36 0.71 10.88 -1.21
C VAL A 36 1.02 9.73 -2.17
N ASP A 37 1.55 8.61 -1.68
CA ASP A 37 1.71 7.37 -2.45
C ASP A 37 0.37 6.88 -3.00
N GLY A 38 -0.66 6.80 -2.14
CA GLY A 38 -2.01 6.44 -2.54
C GLY A 38 -2.62 7.39 -3.57
N PHE A 39 -2.42 8.70 -3.39
CA PHE A 39 -2.84 9.72 -4.34
C PHE A 39 -2.20 9.50 -5.72
N ASP A 40 -0.86 9.42 -5.79
CA ASP A 40 -0.14 9.30 -7.07
C ASP A 40 -0.42 7.97 -7.77
N THR A 41 -0.46 6.87 -7.00
CA THR A 41 -0.78 5.53 -7.53
C THR A 41 -2.16 5.47 -8.18
N ALA A 42 -3.17 6.12 -7.59
CA ALA A 42 -4.53 6.13 -8.11
C ALA A 42 -4.73 7.20 -9.20
N SER A 43 -3.97 8.30 -9.15
CA SER A 43 -4.16 9.46 -10.02
C SER A 43 -4.15 9.11 -11.51
N ILE A 44 -3.26 8.19 -11.92
CA ILE A 44 -3.15 7.79 -13.33
C ILE A 44 -4.44 7.14 -13.84
N GLY A 45 -5.17 6.37 -13.01
CA GLY A 45 -6.47 5.83 -13.36
C GLY A 45 -7.52 6.92 -13.59
N PHE A 46 -7.52 7.95 -12.75
CA PHE A 46 -8.47 9.06 -12.85
C PHE A 46 -8.22 9.97 -14.08
N ILE A 47 -6.95 10.16 -14.46
CA ILE A 47 -6.60 11.02 -15.60
C ILE A 47 -6.55 10.26 -16.94
N ALA A 48 -6.55 8.93 -16.92
CA ALA A 48 -6.44 8.11 -18.12
C ALA A 48 -7.49 8.41 -19.21
N PRO A 49 -8.78 8.63 -18.87
CA PRO A 49 -9.77 9.03 -19.87
C PRO A 49 -9.43 10.35 -20.56
N ALA A 50 -8.92 11.34 -19.81
CA ALA A 50 -8.52 12.64 -20.37
C ALA A 50 -7.27 12.54 -21.26
N ILE A 51 -6.29 11.70 -20.87
CA ILE A 51 -5.11 11.39 -21.70
C ILE A 51 -5.55 10.73 -23.01
N ARG A 52 -6.46 9.76 -22.92
CA ARG A 52 -7.01 9.06 -24.09
C ARG A 52 -7.68 10.02 -25.05
N GLU A 53 -8.46 10.96 -24.55
CA GLU A 53 -9.17 11.97 -25.33
C GLU A 53 -8.21 12.97 -25.99
N GLU A 54 -7.20 13.47 -25.24
CA GLU A 54 -6.25 14.47 -25.74
C GLU A 54 -5.29 13.89 -26.79
N TRP A 55 -4.76 12.68 -26.53
CA TRP A 55 -3.73 12.06 -27.40
C TRP A 55 -4.30 11.07 -28.42
N GLY A 56 -5.61 10.79 -28.40
CA GLY A 56 -6.27 9.86 -29.33
C GLY A 56 -5.76 8.41 -29.20
N VAL A 57 -5.28 8.02 -28.02
CA VAL A 57 -4.70 6.69 -27.79
C VAL A 57 -5.77 5.65 -27.46
N SER A 58 -5.51 4.40 -27.83
CA SER A 58 -6.42 3.28 -27.54
C SER A 58 -6.29 2.80 -26.09
N PRO A 59 -7.27 2.02 -25.57
CA PRO A 59 -7.13 1.35 -24.28
C PRO A 59 -5.91 0.42 -24.21
N ALA A 60 -5.53 -0.20 -25.34
CA ALA A 60 -4.32 -1.04 -25.40
C ALA A 60 -3.04 -0.25 -25.14
N ASP A 61 -2.97 0.99 -25.62
CA ASP A 61 -1.81 1.86 -25.42
C ASP A 61 -1.68 2.35 -23.97
N LEU A 62 -2.81 2.45 -23.24
CA LEU A 62 -2.83 2.82 -21.83
C LEU A 62 -2.40 1.67 -20.89
N ALA A 63 -2.61 0.42 -21.29
CA ALA A 63 -2.27 -0.73 -20.44
C ALA A 63 -0.79 -0.77 -20.01
N PRO A 64 0.20 -0.56 -20.91
CA PRO A 64 1.61 -0.43 -20.52
C PRO A 64 1.89 0.74 -19.57
N LEU A 65 1.13 1.85 -19.67
CA LEU A 65 1.28 3.01 -18.80
C LEU A 65 0.99 2.65 -17.33
N PHE A 66 -0.10 1.92 -17.08
CA PHE A 66 -0.43 1.42 -15.76
C PHE A 66 0.57 0.36 -15.28
N GLY A 67 0.93 -0.57 -16.17
CA GLY A 67 1.89 -1.63 -15.88
C GLY A 67 3.28 -1.10 -15.52
N ALA A 68 3.75 -0.05 -16.19
CA ALA A 68 5.06 0.54 -15.96
C ALA A 68 5.21 1.08 -14.53
N GLY A 69 4.20 1.79 -14.02
CA GLY A 69 4.19 2.28 -12.64
C GLY A 69 4.25 1.13 -11.62
N MET A 70 3.43 0.09 -11.81
CA MET A 70 3.40 -1.08 -10.93
C MET A 70 4.71 -1.88 -10.98
N PHE A 71 5.28 -2.04 -12.18
CA PHE A 71 6.58 -2.70 -12.36
C PHE A 71 7.71 -1.90 -11.69
N GLY A 72 7.70 -0.57 -11.85
CA GLY A 72 8.60 0.33 -11.12
C GLY A 72 8.49 0.15 -9.59
N MET A 73 7.27 0.10 -9.06
CA MET A 73 7.04 -0.13 -7.63
C MET A 73 7.60 -1.49 -7.15
N MET A 74 7.47 -2.54 -7.94
CA MET A 74 8.03 -3.84 -7.60
C MET A 74 9.56 -3.79 -7.53
N LEU A 75 10.22 -3.20 -8.52
CA LEU A 75 11.68 -3.04 -8.52
C LEU A 75 12.16 -2.09 -7.43
N GLY A 76 11.43 -1.02 -7.16
CA GLY A 76 11.70 -0.09 -6.08
C GLY A 76 11.68 -0.75 -4.71
N ALA A 77 10.67 -1.57 -4.44
CA ALA A 77 10.58 -2.32 -3.19
C ALA A 77 11.77 -3.29 -3.01
N LEU A 78 12.19 -3.96 -4.08
CA LEU A 78 13.35 -4.88 -4.06
C LEU A 78 14.69 -4.14 -3.91
N GLY A 79 14.84 -2.95 -4.50
CA GLY A 79 16.09 -2.18 -4.46
C GLY A 79 16.23 -1.34 -3.19
N PHE A 80 15.22 -0.57 -2.83
CA PHE A 80 15.29 0.37 -1.69
C PHE A 80 15.15 -0.31 -0.33
N GLY A 81 14.61 -1.53 -0.24
CA GLY A 81 14.60 -2.31 1.00
C GLY A 81 16.02 -2.58 1.52
N PRO A 82 16.88 -3.30 0.78
CA PRO A 82 18.28 -3.51 1.14
C PRO A 82 19.09 -2.21 1.27
N LEU A 83 18.76 -1.18 0.49
CA LEU A 83 19.38 0.13 0.61
C LEU A 83 19.10 0.78 1.96
N ALA A 84 17.87 0.68 2.45
CA ALA A 84 17.47 1.21 3.77
C ALA A 84 18.24 0.53 4.92
N ASP A 85 18.56 -0.75 4.76
CA ASP A 85 19.42 -1.45 5.72
C ASP A 85 20.88 -0.94 5.70
N ARG A 86 21.33 -0.33 4.60
CA ARG A 86 22.70 0.20 4.46
C ARG A 86 22.81 1.66 4.88
N ILE A 87 21.92 2.53 4.41
CA ILE A 87 22.01 3.99 4.58
C ILE A 87 21.02 4.58 5.59
N GLY A 88 20.10 3.76 6.12
CA GLY A 88 19.07 4.16 7.10
C GLY A 88 17.70 4.35 6.49
N ARG A 89 16.68 4.22 7.35
CA ARG A 89 15.26 4.29 6.94
C ARG A 89 14.87 5.71 6.56
N LYS A 90 15.25 6.70 7.37
CA LYS A 90 15.00 8.12 7.09
C LYS A 90 15.62 8.55 5.77
N THR A 91 16.90 8.26 5.58
CA THR A 91 17.66 8.66 4.38
C THR A 91 17.02 8.06 3.13
N THR A 92 16.69 6.77 3.17
CA THR A 92 16.03 6.07 2.04
C THR A 92 14.65 6.66 1.76
N LEU A 93 13.83 6.93 2.79
CA LEU A 93 12.53 7.59 2.62
C LEU A 93 12.65 8.94 1.94
N MET A 94 13.62 9.76 2.37
CA MET A 94 13.86 11.06 1.77
C MET A 94 14.27 10.97 0.30
N ILE A 95 15.13 10.01 -0.05
CA ILE A 95 15.52 9.73 -1.44
C ILE A 95 14.30 9.29 -2.25
N CYS A 96 13.49 8.37 -1.74
CA CYS A 96 12.29 7.88 -2.41
C CYS A 96 11.28 9.00 -2.66
N VAL A 97 10.99 9.83 -1.64
CA VAL A 97 10.04 10.94 -1.73
C VAL A 97 10.50 12.01 -2.72
N ALA A 98 11.78 12.39 -2.69
CA ALA A 98 12.33 13.32 -3.66
C ALA A 98 12.29 12.74 -5.08
N PHE A 99 12.63 11.47 -5.24
CA PHE A 99 12.70 10.80 -6.52
C PHE A 99 11.32 10.67 -7.18
N PHE A 100 10.31 10.13 -6.47
CA PHE A 100 8.99 10.03 -7.05
C PHE A 100 8.31 11.39 -7.22
N GLY A 101 8.55 12.34 -6.31
CA GLY A 101 8.03 13.70 -6.42
C GLY A 101 8.56 14.41 -7.68
N LEU A 102 9.86 14.33 -7.95
CA LEU A 102 10.46 14.88 -9.16
C LEU A 102 9.98 14.17 -10.44
N ALA A 103 9.87 12.84 -10.41
CA ALA A 103 9.40 12.07 -11.55
C ALA A 103 7.92 12.34 -11.86
N SER A 104 7.05 12.45 -10.83
CA SER A 104 5.66 12.83 -10.98
C SER A 104 5.53 14.27 -11.50
N LEU A 105 6.31 15.19 -10.96
CA LEU A 105 6.38 16.56 -11.45
C LEU A 105 6.77 16.61 -12.93
N ALA A 106 7.86 15.93 -13.33
CA ALA A 106 8.28 15.84 -14.71
C ALA A 106 7.22 15.23 -15.63
N SER A 107 6.41 14.31 -15.15
CA SER A 107 5.32 13.67 -15.88
C SER A 107 4.26 14.68 -16.39
N ALA A 108 4.10 15.81 -15.70
CA ALA A 108 3.16 16.86 -16.11
C ALA A 108 3.56 17.55 -17.43
N TRP A 109 4.85 17.55 -17.77
CA TRP A 109 5.36 18.10 -19.02
C TRP A 109 5.65 17.05 -20.10
N SER A 110 5.15 15.82 -19.93
CA SER A 110 5.35 14.77 -20.93
C SER A 110 4.68 15.16 -22.25
N PRO A 111 5.43 15.12 -23.38
CA PRO A 111 4.90 15.50 -24.69
C PRO A 111 4.09 14.37 -25.36
N ASN A 112 4.28 13.14 -24.94
CA ASN A 112 3.63 11.96 -25.50
C ASN A 112 3.55 10.81 -24.48
N LEU A 113 2.79 9.77 -24.86
CA LEU A 113 2.55 8.60 -24.01
C LEU A 113 3.83 7.85 -23.66
N GLN A 114 4.80 7.76 -24.54
CA GLN A 114 6.04 7.01 -24.32
C GLN A 114 6.91 7.66 -23.23
N VAL A 115 7.06 8.99 -23.26
CA VAL A 115 7.76 9.74 -22.23
C VAL A 115 7.02 9.62 -20.89
N LEU A 116 5.69 9.73 -20.92
CA LEU A 116 4.87 9.56 -19.72
C LEU A 116 5.05 8.16 -19.12
N LEU A 117 5.08 7.11 -19.94
CA LEU A 117 5.31 5.73 -19.51
C LEU A 117 6.63 5.56 -18.77
N VAL A 118 7.73 6.10 -19.35
CA VAL A 118 9.06 6.06 -18.72
C VAL A 118 9.06 6.82 -17.39
N LEU A 119 8.45 8.00 -17.35
CA LEU A 119 8.37 8.79 -16.11
C LEU A 119 7.48 8.10 -15.06
N ARG A 120 6.41 7.42 -15.45
CA ARG A 120 5.58 6.60 -14.54
C ARG A 120 6.35 5.41 -13.96
N PHE A 121 7.21 4.77 -14.77
CA PHE A 121 8.11 3.75 -14.25
C PHE A 121 9.04 4.30 -13.14
N PHE A 122 9.65 5.47 -13.37
CA PHE A 122 10.49 6.10 -12.35
C PHE A 122 9.70 6.59 -11.13
N THR A 123 8.50 7.14 -11.32
CA THR A 123 7.62 7.46 -10.21
C THR A 123 7.33 6.22 -9.36
N GLY A 124 6.94 5.11 -10.02
CA GLY A 124 6.71 3.83 -9.37
C GLY A 124 7.94 3.33 -8.62
N LEU A 125 9.13 3.44 -9.19
CA LEU A 125 10.38 3.04 -8.55
C LEU A 125 10.58 3.75 -7.20
N GLY A 126 10.33 5.06 -7.13
CA GLY A 126 10.38 5.81 -5.87
C GLY A 126 9.30 5.40 -4.87
N LEU A 127 8.05 5.29 -5.32
CA LEU A 127 6.92 4.86 -4.49
C LEU A 127 7.14 3.46 -3.89
N GLY A 128 7.69 2.52 -4.70
CA GLY A 128 7.98 1.17 -4.26
C GLY A 128 8.94 1.08 -3.07
N GLY A 129 9.86 2.05 -2.95
CA GLY A 129 10.76 2.14 -1.80
C GLY A 129 10.15 2.88 -0.61
N ALA A 130 9.25 3.84 -0.84
CA ALA A 130 8.71 4.70 0.21
C ALA A 130 7.82 3.94 1.20
N MET A 131 6.85 3.19 0.70
CA MET A 131 5.86 2.50 1.54
C MET A 131 6.46 1.47 2.51
N PRO A 132 7.31 0.51 2.10
CA PRO A 132 7.91 -0.45 3.03
C PRO A 132 8.77 0.21 4.11
N ASN A 133 9.49 1.28 3.76
CA ASN A 133 10.32 2.01 4.71
C ASN A 133 9.49 2.83 5.70
N ALA A 134 8.37 3.43 5.27
CA ALA A 134 7.43 4.11 6.16
C ALA A 134 6.79 3.12 7.15
N VAL A 135 6.39 1.92 6.69
CA VAL A 135 5.88 0.84 7.53
C VAL A 135 6.91 0.42 8.57
N THR A 136 8.14 0.16 8.13
CA THR A 136 9.23 -0.27 9.03
C THR A 136 9.51 0.80 10.09
N LEU A 137 9.67 2.06 9.68
CA LEU A 137 9.94 3.15 10.61
C LEU A 137 8.79 3.35 11.60
N SER A 138 7.54 3.33 11.13
CA SER A 138 6.35 3.40 12.00
C SER A 138 6.29 2.26 13.01
N SER A 139 6.60 1.04 12.58
CA SER A 139 6.63 -0.14 13.43
C SER A 139 7.73 -0.04 14.51
N GLU A 140 8.92 0.45 14.15
CA GLU A 140 10.06 0.59 15.05
C GLU A 140 9.85 1.66 16.13
N TYR A 141 9.05 2.70 15.84
CA TYR A 141 8.66 3.76 16.79
C TYR A 141 7.37 3.45 17.56
N SER A 142 6.70 2.34 17.25
CA SER A 142 5.45 1.96 17.91
C SER A 142 5.66 1.05 19.12
N PRO A 143 5.02 1.32 20.27
CA PRO A 143 4.97 0.38 21.37
C PRO A 143 4.32 -0.94 20.95
N ASN A 144 4.84 -2.07 21.39
CA ASN A 144 4.35 -3.41 21.02
C ASN A 144 2.83 -3.57 21.21
N LYS A 145 2.30 -3.01 22.30
CA LYS A 145 0.86 -3.07 22.63
C LYS A 145 -0.04 -2.43 21.58
N HIS A 146 0.42 -1.38 20.91
CA HIS A 146 -0.37 -0.59 19.98
C HIS A 146 0.18 -0.63 18.54
N ARG A 147 1.25 -1.39 18.29
CA ARG A 147 1.95 -1.44 17.00
C ARG A 147 1.01 -1.74 15.82
N ASN A 148 0.18 -2.77 15.95
CA ASN A 148 -0.72 -3.16 14.87
C ASN A 148 -1.71 -2.05 14.53
N VAL A 149 -2.31 -1.43 15.54
CA VAL A 149 -3.28 -0.32 15.33
C VAL A 149 -2.60 0.87 14.67
N LEU A 150 -1.43 1.27 15.16
CA LEU A 150 -0.69 2.43 14.65
C LEU A 150 -0.23 2.21 13.20
N VAL A 151 0.30 1.03 12.89
CA VAL A 151 0.71 0.68 11.52
C VAL A 151 -0.50 0.58 10.59
N THR A 152 -1.62 0.00 11.03
CA THR A 152 -2.85 -0.05 10.23
C THR A 152 -3.40 1.35 9.99
N THR A 153 -3.42 2.23 11.01
CA THR A 153 -3.83 3.62 10.85
C THR A 153 -2.96 4.35 9.83
N MET A 154 -1.65 4.10 9.85
CA MET A 154 -0.74 4.66 8.84
C MET A 154 -1.09 4.14 7.42
N PHE A 155 -1.42 2.85 7.27
CA PHE A 155 -1.87 2.29 5.98
C PHE A 155 -3.19 2.88 5.47
N CYS A 156 -4.10 3.31 6.36
CA CYS A 156 -5.31 4.04 5.94
C CYS A 156 -4.97 5.33 5.17
N GLY A 157 -3.76 5.87 5.34
CA GLY A 157 -3.26 6.96 4.51
C GLY A 157 -3.34 6.64 3.03
N PHE A 158 -2.97 5.42 2.60
CA PHE A 158 -3.03 5.03 1.20
C PHE A 158 -4.44 5.12 0.60
N THR A 159 -5.42 4.51 1.26
CA THR A 159 -6.81 4.53 0.77
C THR A 159 -7.44 5.93 0.88
N MET A 160 -7.11 6.70 1.92
CA MET A 160 -7.54 8.09 2.04
C MET A 160 -6.90 8.97 0.96
N GLY A 161 -5.61 8.82 0.71
CA GLY A 161 -4.91 9.54 -0.35
C GLY A 161 -5.48 9.21 -1.73
N SER A 162 -5.74 7.94 -2.00
CA SER A 162 -6.39 7.50 -3.25
C SER A 162 -7.81 8.06 -3.40
N ALA A 163 -8.61 8.06 -2.33
CA ALA A 163 -9.97 8.62 -2.36
C ALA A 163 -9.95 10.14 -2.59
N LEU A 164 -9.10 10.86 -1.84
CA LEU A 164 -8.91 12.30 -2.05
C LEU A 164 -8.38 12.59 -3.45
N GLY A 165 -7.49 11.74 -3.98
CA GLY A 165 -6.99 11.81 -5.33
C GLY A 165 -8.11 11.77 -6.38
N GLY A 166 -9.08 10.88 -6.21
CA GLY A 166 -10.24 10.79 -7.10
C GLY A 166 -11.15 12.01 -7.02
N ILE A 167 -11.43 12.49 -5.80
CA ILE A 167 -12.26 13.69 -5.58
C ILE A 167 -11.57 14.93 -6.15
N LEU A 168 -10.28 15.09 -5.90
CA LEU A 168 -9.50 16.22 -6.43
C LEU A 168 -9.34 16.12 -7.94
N ALA A 169 -9.09 14.94 -8.50
CA ALA A 169 -9.00 14.73 -9.95
C ALA A 169 -10.32 15.10 -10.63
N ALA A 170 -11.47 14.72 -10.06
CA ALA A 170 -12.79 15.08 -10.56
C ALA A 170 -12.98 16.60 -10.74
N TYR A 171 -12.37 17.39 -9.85
CA TYR A 171 -12.45 18.84 -9.92
C TYR A 171 -11.32 19.47 -10.75
N ILE A 172 -10.08 19.00 -10.55
CA ILE A 172 -8.88 19.56 -11.18
C ILE A 172 -8.89 19.35 -12.69
N VAL A 173 -9.29 18.15 -13.16
CA VAL A 173 -9.21 17.82 -14.57
C VAL A 173 -10.15 18.71 -15.40
N ASP A 174 -11.34 18.99 -14.92
CA ASP A 174 -12.31 19.82 -15.62
C ASP A 174 -11.87 21.30 -15.74
N HIS A 175 -11.09 21.83 -14.77
CA HIS A 175 -10.72 23.23 -14.73
C HIS A 175 -9.31 23.53 -15.24
N TRP A 176 -8.35 22.61 -14.99
CA TRP A 176 -6.92 22.83 -15.28
C TRP A 176 -6.28 21.69 -16.09
N GLY A 177 -7.09 20.72 -16.51
CA GLY A 177 -6.62 19.55 -17.26
C GLY A 177 -5.89 18.51 -16.42
N TRP A 178 -5.64 17.36 -17.02
CA TRP A 178 -5.06 16.19 -16.34
C TRP A 178 -3.62 16.42 -15.86
N ARG A 179 -2.87 17.29 -16.56
CA ARG A 179 -1.48 17.63 -16.16
C ARG A 179 -1.40 18.25 -14.77
N ALA A 180 -2.41 19.00 -14.35
CA ALA A 180 -2.47 19.63 -13.05
C ALA A 180 -2.59 18.61 -11.91
N VAL A 181 -3.18 17.45 -12.16
CA VAL A 181 -3.20 16.33 -11.18
C VAL A 181 -1.80 15.78 -10.94
N LEU A 182 -1.00 15.62 -12.00
CA LEU A 182 0.40 15.18 -11.91
C LEU A 182 1.29 16.23 -11.24
N LEU A 183 1.05 17.53 -11.52
CA LEU A 183 1.71 18.63 -10.82
C LEU A 183 1.44 18.55 -9.32
N ALA A 184 0.19 18.35 -8.90
CA ALA A 184 -0.16 18.20 -7.50
C ALA A 184 0.56 16.97 -6.89
N GLY A 185 0.56 15.83 -7.61
CA GLY A 185 1.26 14.60 -7.23
C GLY A 185 2.77 14.76 -7.07
N GLY A 186 3.40 15.70 -7.77
CA GLY A 186 4.82 16.00 -7.64
C GLY A 186 5.12 17.10 -6.61
N VAL A 187 4.33 18.18 -6.58
CA VAL A 187 4.56 19.33 -5.70
C VAL A 187 4.33 18.97 -4.24
N VAL A 188 3.24 18.25 -3.92
CA VAL A 188 2.90 17.91 -2.53
C VAL A 188 4.00 17.11 -1.82
N PRO A 189 4.56 16.01 -2.37
CA PRO A 189 5.66 15.30 -1.71
C PRO A 189 6.92 16.16 -1.56
N LEU A 190 7.22 17.01 -2.54
CA LEU A 190 8.36 17.92 -2.47
C LEU A 190 8.19 19.01 -1.40
N LEU A 191 6.96 19.45 -1.12
CA LEU A 191 6.65 20.34 0.00
C LEU A 191 6.75 19.61 1.36
N ILE A 192 6.43 18.33 1.42
CA ILE A 192 6.60 17.51 2.63
C ILE A 192 8.09 17.20 2.90
N TRP A 193 8.93 17.17 1.88
CA TRP A 193 10.34 16.77 1.98
C TRP A 193 11.16 17.57 3.02
N PRO A 194 11.07 18.92 3.14
CA PRO A 194 11.75 19.67 4.19
C PRO A 194 11.26 19.28 5.60
N LEU A 195 9.97 18.96 5.75
CA LEU A 195 9.43 18.49 7.04
C LEU A 195 10.03 17.13 7.41
N LEU A 196 10.21 16.23 6.44
CA LEU A 196 10.89 14.95 6.65
C LEU A 196 12.34 15.18 7.07
N ALA A 197 13.04 16.08 6.40
CA ALA A 197 14.44 16.39 6.72
C ALA A 197 14.62 16.87 8.16
N GLY A 198 13.73 17.78 8.63
CA GLY A 198 13.82 18.42 9.95
C GLY A 198 13.22 17.60 11.08
N LEU A 199 12.08 16.96 10.86
CA LEU A 199 11.27 16.38 11.93
C LEU A 199 11.34 14.85 12.01
N LEU A 200 11.57 14.15 10.89
CA LEU A 200 11.63 12.69 10.90
C LEU A 200 12.94 12.21 11.55
N PRO A 201 12.90 11.41 12.61
CA PRO A 201 14.10 10.84 13.20
C PRO A 201 14.58 9.62 12.39
N GLU A 202 15.89 9.31 12.47
CA GLU A 202 16.38 8.04 11.97
C GLU A 202 15.98 6.91 12.92
N SER A 203 15.91 5.68 12.41
CA SER A 203 15.63 4.50 13.22
C SER A 203 16.70 4.29 14.32
N ALA A 204 16.27 4.28 15.58
CA ALA A 204 17.16 3.98 16.68
C ALA A 204 17.70 2.54 16.59
N ARG A 205 16.88 1.58 16.13
CA ARG A 205 17.28 0.18 15.90
C ARG A 205 18.35 0.08 14.81
N TYR A 206 18.19 0.80 13.72
CA TYR A 206 19.20 0.88 12.66
C TYR A 206 20.53 1.43 13.19
N LEU A 207 20.49 2.51 13.98
CA LEU A 207 21.71 3.09 14.55
C LEU A 207 22.46 2.13 15.47
N VAL A 208 21.73 1.37 16.30
CA VAL A 208 22.33 0.34 17.16
C VAL A 208 22.93 -0.79 16.31
N SER A 209 22.21 -1.30 15.31
CA SER A 209 22.70 -2.39 14.45
C SER A 209 23.95 -2.01 13.65
N ARG A 210 24.17 -0.70 13.42
CA ARG A 210 25.35 -0.15 12.73
C ARG A 210 26.47 0.29 13.67
N GLY A 211 26.32 0.09 14.95
CA GLY A 211 27.32 0.51 15.95
C GLY A 211 27.51 2.03 15.98
N ALA A 212 26.46 2.80 15.73
CA ALA A 212 26.53 4.27 15.75
C ALA A 212 26.91 4.78 17.15
N PRO A 213 27.57 5.96 17.25
CA PRO A 213 27.96 6.55 18.54
C PRO A 213 26.77 6.65 19.50
N ALA A 214 26.97 6.24 20.75
CA ALA A 214 25.93 6.23 21.78
C ALA A 214 25.23 7.59 21.95
N GLN A 215 25.95 8.70 21.76
CA GLN A 215 25.41 10.07 21.82
C GLN A 215 24.34 10.33 20.74
N ARG A 216 24.44 9.70 19.56
CA ARG A 216 23.43 9.83 18.49
C ARG A 216 22.16 9.08 18.84
N ILE A 217 22.30 7.91 19.43
CA ILE A 217 21.17 7.07 19.87
C ILE A 217 20.48 7.72 21.07
N SER A 218 21.25 8.18 22.08
CA SER A 218 20.72 8.87 23.27
C SER A 218 19.95 10.14 22.91
N ARG A 219 20.39 10.88 21.90
CA ARG A 219 19.66 12.09 21.40
C ARG A 219 18.29 11.74 20.85
N ILE A 220 18.15 10.61 20.15
CA ILE A 220 16.87 10.16 19.62
C ILE A 220 15.98 9.65 20.74
N LEU A 221 16.50 8.77 21.62
CA LEU A 221 15.74 8.23 22.75
C LEU A 221 15.36 9.31 23.76
N GLY A 222 16.22 10.32 23.97
CA GLY A 222 15.92 11.47 24.83
C GLY A 222 14.77 12.34 24.30
N ARG A 223 14.52 12.36 22.96
CA ARG A 223 13.30 12.99 22.41
C ARG A 223 12.04 12.17 22.69
N LEU A 224 12.18 10.86 22.87
CA LEU A 224 11.05 9.98 23.24
C LEU A 224 10.72 10.09 24.71
N ALA A 225 11.75 10.14 25.58
CA ALA A 225 11.61 10.22 27.02
C ALA A 225 12.65 11.20 27.61
N PRO A 226 12.33 12.51 27.69
CA PRO A 226 13.27 13.54 28.14
C PRO A 226 13.78 13.37 29.57
N GLN A 227 13.04 12.63 30.41
CA GLN A 227 13.38 12.39 31.81
C GLN A 227 14.23 11.13 32.03
N ALA A 228 14.48 10.33 30.97
CA ALA A 228 15.25 9.10 31.09
C ALA A 228 16.74 9.38 31.26
N ASN A 229 17.39 8.65 32.19
CA ASN A 229 18.84 8.72 32.34
C ASN A 229 19.51 7.86 31.26
N LEU A 230 20.05 8.51 30.24
CA LEU A 230 20.69 7.87 29.09
C LEU A 230 22.22 8.06 29.12
N ARG A 231 22.78 8.52 30.25
CA ARG A 231 24.24 8.69 30.41
C ARG A 231 24.91 7.32 30.48
N ASP A 232 25.99 7.14 29.75
CA ASP A 232 26.83 5.94 29.71
C ASP A 232 26.06 4.63 29.45
N ALA A 233 24.92 4.72 28.79
CA ALA A 233 24.09 3.58 28.40
C ALA A 233 24.69 2.84 27.21
N ILE A 234 24.73 1.51 27.29
CA ILE A 234 24.98 0.62 26.15
C ILE A 234 23.63 0.25 25.55
N TYR A 235 23.48 0.49 24.24
CA TYR A 235 22.23 0.21 23.54
C TYR A 235 22.28 -1.16 22.87
N ALA A 236 21.21 -1.94 23.02
CA ALA A 236 21.07 -3.29 22.47
C ALA A 236 19.74 -3.47 21.71
N ILE A 237 19.69 -4.51 20.89
CA ILE A 237 18.50 -4.99 20.19
C ILE A 237 18.36 -6.47 20.54
N SER A 238 17.25 -6.85 21.17
CA SER A 238 17.01 -8.23 21.64
C SER A 238 16.37 -9.14 20.58
N ASP A 239 16.25 -8.73 19.32
CA ASP A 239 15.64 -9.57 18.28
C ASP A 239 16.62 -10.66 17.82
N LEU A 240 16.22 -11.91 18.01
CA LEU A 240 16.91 -13.07 17.46
C LEU A 240 16.76 -13.09 15.94
N ALA A 241 17.88 -13.05 15.24
CA ALA A 241 17.87 -13.28 13.78
C ALA A 241 17.40 -14.72 13.49
N PRO A 242 16.50 -14.93 12.52
CA PRO A 242 16.07 -16.27 12.13
C PRO A 242 17.26 -17.09 11.61
N GLN A 243 17.46 -18.30 12.16
CA GLN A 243 18.49 -19.22 11.68
C GLN A 243 18.02 -19.98 10.45
N GLY A 244 18.84 -20.05 9.39
CA GLY A 244 18.60 -20.81 8.17
C GLY A 244 17.99 -19.99 7.02
N SER A 245 17.62 -20.65 5.92
CA SER A 245 16.94 -19.99 4.78
C SER A 245 15.45 -19.83 5.06
N PRO A 246 14.96 -18.60 5.35
CA PRO A 246 13.57 -18.39 5.74
C PRO A 246 12.57 -18.81 4.66
N ILE A 247 12.96 -18.70 3.37
CA ILE A 247 12.09 -19.05 2.24
C ILE A 247 11.84 -20.56 2.18
N LYS A 248 12.89 -21.39 2.34
CA LYS A 248 12.72 -22.85 2.32
C LYS A 248 11.79 -23.32 3.43
N GLN A 249 11.77 -22.65 4.56
CA GLN A 249 10.90 -22.99 5.69
C GLN A 249 9.41 -22.75 5.38
N LEU A 250 9.06 -21.82 4.47
CA LEU A 250 7.68 -21.61 4.03
C LEU A 250 7.09 -22.82 3.28
N PHE A 251 7.96 -23.65 2.68
CA PHE A 251 7.57 -24.87 1.96
C PHE A 251 7.70 -26.13 2.79
N ALA A 252 7.92 -26.02 4.11
CA ALA A 252 7.84 -27.16 5.01
C ALA A 252 6.45 -27.85 4.87
N PRO A 253 6.36 -29.19 5.03
CA PRO A 253 5.13 -29.95 4.77
C PRO A 253 3.87 -29.39 5.44
N GLN A 254 4.04 -28.81 6.65
CA GLN A 254 2.94 -28.23 7.43
C GLN A 254 2.50 -26.86 6.92
N LEU A 255 3.37 -26.07 6.26
CA LEU A 255 3.12 -24.70 5.84
C LEU A 255 2.86 -24.57 4.34
N ARG A 256 3.40 -25.49 3.50
CA ARG A 256 3.40 -25.38 2.03
C ARG A 256 2.01 -25.13 1.44
N ARG A 257 0.99 -25.88 1.91
CA ARG A 257 -0.38 -25.75 1.41
C ARG A 257 -0.95 -24.36 1.72
N GLY A 258 -0.81 -23.90 2.97
CA GLY A 258 -1.28 -22.57 3.35
C GLY A 258 -0.51 -21.45 2.67
N THR A 259 0.80 -21.62 2.46
CA THR A 259 1.64 -20.64 1.73
C THR A 259 1.16 -20.48 0.28
N VAL A 260 0.92 -21.57 -0.45
CA VAL A 260 0.43 -21.50 -1.84
C VAL A 260 -0.97 -20.87 -1.90
N ILE A 261 -1.86 -21.24 -0.99
CA ILE A 261 -3.21 -20.66 -0.91
C ILE A 261 -3.13 -19.15 -0.62
N LEU A 262 -2.30 -18.72 0.33
CA LEU A 262 -2.09 -17.30 0.62
C LEU A 262 -1.52 -16.56 -0.59
N TRP A 263 -0.54 -17.12 -1.28
CA TRP A 263 0.04 -16.51 -2.47
C TRP A 263 -1.00 -16.30 -3.57
N LEU A 264 -1.81 -17.33 -3.84
CA LEU A 264 -2.89 -17.25 -4.83
C LEU A 264 -3.96 -16.21 -4.41
N MET A 265 -4.36 -16.20 -3.14
CA MET A 265 -5.30 -15.24 -2.60
C MET A 265 -4.78 -13.80 -2.75
N PHE A 266 -3.51 -13.53 -2.35
CA PHE A 266 -2.92 -12.20 -2.49
C PHE A 266 -2.81 -11.77 -3.95
N PHE A 267 -2.41 -12.70 -4.84
CA PHE A 267 -2.37 -12.45 -6.28
C PHE A 267 -3.74 -12.03 -6.82
N MET A 268 -4.80 -12.81 -6.54
CA MET A 268 -6.15 -12.51 -7.00
C MET A 268 -6.69 -11.21 -6.42
N CYS A 269 -6.46 -10.97 -5.14
CA CYS A 269 -6.91 -9.75 -4.47
C CYS A 269 -6.25 -8.51 -5.07
N MET A 270 -4.92 -8.52 -5.26
CA MET A 270 -4.20 -7.39 -5.86
C MET A 270 -4.58 -7.19 -7.32
N LEU A 271 -4.82 -8.26 -8.08
CA LEU A 271 -5.30 -8.18 -9.45
C LEU A 271 -6.62 -7.38 -9.53
N ILE A 272 -7.59 -7.70 -8.68
CA ILE A 272 -8.90 -7.02 -8.65
C ILE A 272 -8.74 -5.55 -8.27
N ILE A 273 -8.04 -5.28 -7.17
CA ILE A 273 -7.89 -3.92 -6.64
C ILE A 273 -7.26 -3.01 -7.69
N TYR A 274 -6.17 -3.44 -8.33
CA TYR A 274 -5.46 -2.61 -9.28
C TYR A 274 -6.13 -2.54 -10.64
N LEU A 275 -6.86 -3.58 -11.07
CA LEU A 275 -7.71 -3.49 -12.25
C LEU A 275 -8.80 -2.45 -12.04
N LEU A 276 -9.56 -2.54 -10.94
CA LEU A 276 -10.62 -1.59 -10.64
C LEU A 276 -10.06 -0.16 -10.47
N SER A 277 -8.98 0.01 -9.71
CA SER A 277 -8.39 1.33 -9.49
C SER A 277 -7.88 1.99 -10.79
N SER A 278 -7.37 1.20 -11.74
CA SER A 278 -6.83 1.72 -13.01
C SER A 278 -7.91 1.96 -14.06
N TRP A 279 -8.89 1.07 -14.19
CA TRP A 279 -9.80 1.05 -15.34
C TRP A 279 -11.21 1.52 -15.02
N LEU A 280 -11.63 1.53 -13.75
CA LEU A 280 -12.99 1.92 -13.38
C LEU A 280 -13.37 3.33 -13.91
N PRO A 281 -12.50 4.38 -13.82
CA PRO A 281 -12.83 5.70 -14.39
C PRO A 281 -13.07 5.64 -15.89
N THR A 282 -12.21 4.95 -16.65
CA THR A 282 -12.33 4.80 -18.11
C THR A 282 -13.60 4.04 -18.48
N LEU A 283 -13.84 2.90 -17.81
CA LEU A 283 -15.01 2.07 -18.08
C LEU A 283 -16.33 2.81 -17.81
N ILE A 284 -16.38 3.61 -16.74
CA ILE A 284 -17.57 4.40 -16.40
C ILE A 284 -17.75 5.56 -17.39
N LYS A 285 -16.66 6.25 -17.78
CA LYS A 285 -16.72 7.31 -18.80
C LYS A 285 -17.22 6.78 -20.14
N ASP A 286 -16.80 5.59 -20.55
CA ASP A 286 -17.23 4.95 -21.80
C ASP A 286 -18.75 4.62 -21.81
N THR A 287 -19.45 4.68 -20.67
CA THR A 287 -20.93 4.62 -20.62
C THR A 287 -21.62 5.96 -20.95
N GLY A 288 -20.89 6.99 -21.34
CA GLY A 288 -21.41 8.33 -21.65
C GLY A 288 -21.52 9.27 -20.45
N ARG A 289 -20.96 8.90 -19.30
CA ARG A 289 -20.94 9.75 -18.10
C ARG A 289 -19.84 10.80 -18.16
N SER A 290 -19.97 11.87 -17.37
CA SER A 290 -18.92 12.87 -17.22
C SER A 290 -17.66 12.25 -16.58
N LEU A 291 -16.50 12.84 -16.84
CA LEU A 291 -15.25 12.43 -16.17
C LEU A 291 -15.33 12.66 -14.66
N GLN A 292 -16.02 13.73 -14.24
CA GLN A 292 -16.28 14.04 -12.84
C GLN A 292 -17.06 12.92 -12.15
N ASP A 293 -18.18 12.46 -12.74
CA ASP A 293 -18.97 11.36 -12.19
C ASP A 293 -18.16 10.06 -12.13
N ALA A 294 -17.42 9.75 -13.20
CA ALA A 294 -16.56 8.56 -13.25
C ALA A 294 -15.50 8.56 -12.14
N SER A 295 -14.88 9.71 -11.91
CA SER A 295 -13.87 9.88 -10.86
C SER A 295 -14.48 9.77 -9.45
N LEU A 296 -15.65 10.41 -9.21
CA LEU A 296 -16.35 10.32 -7.92
C LEU A 296 -16.81 8.90 -7.61
N VAL A 297 -17.39 8.20 -8.59
CA VAL A 297 -17.80 6.80 -8.44
C VAL A 297 -16.58 5.93 -8.10
N THR A 298 -15.47 6.13 -8.80
CA THR A 298 -14.24 5.35 -8.53
C THR A 298 -13.66 5.68 -7.15
N ALA A 299 -13.73 6.93 -6.70
CA ALA A 299 -13.31 7.31 -5.36
C ALA A 299 -14.08 6.55 -4.27
N MET A 300 -15.34 6.18 -4.52
CA MET A 300 -16.14 5.36 -3.58
C MET A 300 -15.53 3.97 -3.34
N PHE A 301 -14.77 3.42 -4.29
CA PHE A 301 -14.03 2.17 -4.08
C PHE A 301 -12.99 2.31 -2.96
N GLN A 302 -12.26 3.41 -2.93
CA GLN A 302 -11.22 3.66 -1.92
C GLN A 302 -11.81 4.08 -0.57
N VAL A 303 -12.90 4.88 -0.61
CA VAL A 303 -13.68 5.22 0.59
C VAL A 303 -14.20 3.93 1.24
N GLY A 304 -14.82 3.06 0.43
CA GLY A 304 -15.27 1.74 0.88
C GLY A 304 -14.11 0.93 1.47
N GLY A 305 -12.95 0.90 0.82
CA GLY A 305 -11.75 0.20 1.29
C GLY A 305 -11.29 0.67 2.68
N THR A 306 -11.33 1.97 2.94
CA THR A 306 -10.96 2.54 4.25
C THR A 306 -11.91 2.06 5.36
N PHE A 307 -13.23 2.19 5.13
CA PHE A 307 -14.24 1.69 6.09
C PHE A 307 -14.18 0.17 6.23
N GLY A 308 -13.95 -0.53 5.11
CA GLY A 308 -13.83 -1.99 5.06
C GLY A 308 -12.66 -2.50 5.90
N ALA A 309 -11.49 -1.87 5.83
CA ALA A 309 -10.33 -2.24 6.63
C ALA A 309 -10.64 -2.21 8.13
N ILE A 310 -11.34 -1.17 8.59
CA ILE A 310 -11.73 -1.02 9.99
C ILE A 310 -12.83 -2.02 10.39
N ALA A 311 -13.88 -2.15 9.55
CA ALA A 311 -15.02 -3.01 9.84
C ALA A 311 -14.64 -4.49 9.82
N LEU A 312 -13.94 -4.93 8.76
CA LEU A 312 -13.50 -6.32 8.65
C LEU A 312 -12.46 -6.67 9.72
N GLY A 313 -11.56 -5.74 10.08
CA GLY A 313 -10.63 -5.94 11.19
C GLY A 313 -11.38 -6.26 12.49
N ARG A 314 -12.38 -5.44 12.86
CA ARG A 314 -13.23 -5.68 14.06
C ARG A 314 -14.04 -6.98 13.98
N LEU A 315 -14.54 -7.33 12.80
CA LEU A 315 -15.26 -8.58 12.60
C LEU A 315 -14.33 -9.79 12.76
N MET A 316 -13.09 -9.70 12.25
CA MET A 316 -12.07 -10.76 12.39
C MET A 316 -11.61 -10.94 13.84
N ASP A 317 -11.64 -9.90 14.66
CA ASP A 317 -11.35 -9.99 16.10
C ASP A 317 -12.46 -10.73 16.87
N ARG A 318 -13.71 -10.66 16.40
CA ARG A 318 -14.87 -11.28 17.06
C ARG A 318 -15.25 -12.65 16.50
N PHE A 319 -15.03 -12.85 15.21
CA PHE A 319 -15.41 -14.04 14.48
C PHE A 319 -14.17 -14.72 13.86
N ASN A 320 -14.39 -15.91 13.32
CA ASN A 320 -13.31 -16.65 12.63
C ASN A 320 -12.80 -15.84 11.41
N PRO A 321 -11.53 -15.42 11.39
CA PRO A 321 -10.96 -14.58 10.33
C PRO A 321 -11.16 -15.17 8.92
N THR A 322 -11.02 -16.49 8.79
CA THR A 322 -11.20 -17.20 7.52
C THR A 322 -12.63 -17.06 7.00
N ARG A 323 -13.64 -17.21 7.87
CA ARG A 323 -15.05 -17.09 7.46
C ARG A 323 -15.42 -15.65 7.10
N VAL A 324 -14.91 -14.68 7.87
CA VAL A 324 -15.14 -13.25 7.60
C VAL A 324 -14.58 -12.86 6.25
N LEU A 325 -13.33 -13.24 5.94
CA LEU A 325 -12.70 -12.93 4.66
C LEU A 325 -13.34 -13.69 3.49
N ALA A 326 -13.70 -14.96 3.67
CA ALA A 326 -14.40 -15.72 2.64
C ALA A 326 -15.73 -15.05 2.27
N LEU A 327 -16.52 -14.64 3.27
CA LEU A 327 -17.76 -13.90 3.04
C LEU A 327 -17.49 -12.56 2.35
N ALA A 328 -16.47 -11.81 2.80
CA ALA A 328 -16.11 -10.53 2.21
C ALA A 328 -15.76 -10.69 0.71
N TYR A 329 -14.89 -11.64 0.34
CA TYR A 329 -14.54 -11.88 -1.05
C TYR A 329 -15.71 -12.43 -1.89
N SER A 330 -16.60 -13.22 -1.30
CA SER A 330 -17.84 -13.66 -1.98
C SER A 330 -18.76 -12.48 -2.28
N VAL A 331 -18.93 -11.58 -1.33
CA VAL A 331 -19.71 -10.34 -1.52
C VAL A 331 -18.99 -9.44 -2.54
N ALA A 332 -17.65 -9.33 -2.49
CA ALA A 332 -16.90 -8.60 -3.51
C ALA A 332 -17.17 -9.14 -4.92
N ALA A 333 -17.17 -10.46 -5.12
CA ALA A 333 -17.47 -11.06 -6.43
C ALA A 333 -18.85 -10.66 -6.95
N ILE A 334 -19.88 -10.72 -6.10
CA ILE A 334 -21.25 -10.32 -6.46
C ILE A 334 -21.32 -8.84 -6.83
N PHE A 335 -20.77 -7.96 -6.00
CA PHE A 335 -20.87 -6.52 -6.22
C PHE A 335 -19.98 -6.04 -7.36
N VAL A 336 -18.82 -6.66 -7.60
CA VAL A 336 -18.00 -6.40 -8.80
C VAL A 336 -18.77 -6.75 -10.06
N ALA A 337 -19.44 -7.91 -10.14
CA ALA A 337 -20.29 -8.25 -11.27
C ALA A 337 -21.47 -7.25 -11.42
N LEU A 338 -22.10 -6.85 -10.31
CA LEU A 338 -23.19 -5.88 -10.32
C LEU A 338 -22.79 -4.49 -10.83
N ILE A 339 -21.52 -4.07 -10.74
CA ILE A 339 -21.05 -2.80 -11.28
C ILE A 339 -21.41 -2.70 -12.77
N GLY A 340 -21.15 -3.76 -13.56
CA GLY A 340 -21.45 -3.81 -14.98
C GLY A 340 -22.94 -3.61 -15.29
N HIS A 341 -23.83 -4.10 -14.45
CA HIS A 341 -25.29 -4.00 -14.59
C HIS A 341 -25.89 -2.73 -13.98
N SER A 342 -25.10 -1.97 -13.21
CA SER A 342 -25.58 -0.78 -12.48
C SER A 342 -25.35 0.53 -13.22
N ALA A 343 -24.86 0.49 -14.46
CA ALA A 343 -24.49 1.68 -15.24
C ALA A 343 -25.65 2.67 -15.46
N ALA A 344 -26.91 2.23 -15.44
CA ALA A 344 -28.09 3.07 -15.63
C ALA A 344 -28.38 4.02 -14.45
N SER A 345 -27.97 3.66 -13.21
CA SER A 345 -28.28 4.40 -11.98
C SER A 345 -27.01 4.78 -11.23
N THR A 346 -26.71 6.10 -11.13
CA THR A 346 -25.52 6.59 -10.40
C THR A 346 -25.51 6.18 -8.93
N PRO A 347 -26.60 6.29 -8.15
CA PRO A 347 -26.60 5.85 -6.75
C PRO A 347 -26.33 4.36 -6.59
N LEU A 348 -26.92 3.52 -7.45
CA LEU A 348 -26.72 2.07 -7.40
C LEU A 348 -25.28 1.72 -7.78
N LEU A 349 -24.71 2.38 -8.78
CA LEU A 349 -23.32 2.22 -9.20
C LEU A 349 -22.35 2.61 -8.08
N MET A 350 -22.55 3.78 -7.45
CA MET A 350 -21.76 4.23 -6.30
C MET A 350 -21.83 3.23 -5.14
N LEU A 351 -23.01 2.72 -4.83
CA LEU A 351 -23.22 1.73 -3.78
C LEU A 351 -22.47 0.42 -4.10
N ALA A 352 -22.63 -0.09 -5.32
CA ALA A 352 -21.96 -1.31 -5.77
C ALA A 352 -20.45 -1.19 -5.70
N VAL A 353 -19.89 -0.08 -6.20
CA VAL A 353 -18.46 0.22 -6.15
C VAL A 353 -17.96 0.38 -4.70
N CYS A 354 -18.73 1.06 -3.85
CA CYS A 354 -18.37 1.22 -2.44
C CYS A 354 -18.32 -0.13 -1.71
N ILE A 355 -19.33 -0.99 -1.88
CA ILE A 355 -19.35 -2.32 -1.25
C ILE A 355 -18.25 -3.21 -1.81
N ALA A 356 -17.98 -3.17 -3.13
CA ALA A 356 -16.83 -3.85 -3.72
C ALA A 356 -15.52 -3.39 -3.06
N GLY A 357 -15.36 -2.08 -2.81
CA GLY A 357 -14.23 -1.50 -2.09
C GLY A 357 -14.12 -1.98 -0.65
N VAL A 358 -15.23 -1.97 0.12
CA VAL A 358 -15.29 -2.51 1.49
C VAL A 358 -14.77 -3.93 1.53
N CYS A 359 -15.20 -4.75 0.60
CA CYS A 359 -14.94 -6.20 0.61
C CYS A 359 -13.58 -6.55 -0.02
N ALA A 360 -13.20 -5.96 -1.16
CA ALA A 360 -11.94 -6.27 -1.83
C ALA A 360 -10.76 -5.51 -1.21
N SER A 361 -10.81 -4.16 -1.21
CA SER A 361 -9.72 -3.34 -0.68
C SER A 361 -9.60 -3.44 0.84
N GLY A 362 -10.74 -3.40 1.56
CA GLY A 362 -10.76 -3.66 3.01
C GLY A 362 -10.32 -5.09 3.35
N GLY A 363 -10.73 -6.08 2.54
CA GLY A 363 -10.32 -7.49 2.66
C GLY A 363 -8.82 -7.70 2.53
N GLN A 364 -8.12 -6.87 1.76
CA GLN A 364 -6.66 -6.92 1.62
C GLN A 364 -5.93 -6.70 2.95
N VAL A 365 -6.40 -5.76 3.77
CA VAL A 365 -5.83 -5.52 5.10
C VAL A 365 -6.08 -6.73 6.01
N GLY A 366 -7.28 -7.31 5.94
CA GLY A 366 -7.62 -8.56 6.62
C GLY A 366 -6.77 -9.75 6.15
N ALA A 367 -6.46 -9.83 4.85
CA ALA A 367 -5.59 -10.86 4.29
C ALA A 367 -4.17 -10.80 4.87
N ILE A 368 -3.62 -9.60 5.09
CA ILE A 368 -2.33 -9.41 5.76
C ILE A 368 -2.39 -9.93 7.19
N ALA A 369 -3.46 -9.63 7.93
CA ALA A 369 -3.67 -10.13 9.29
C ALA A 369 -3.81 -11.66 9.34
N LEU A 370 -4.54 -12.25 8.38
CA LEU A 370 -4.68 -13.71 8.24
C LEU A 370 -3.32 -14.37 7.99
N ALA A 371 -2.53 -13.82 7.06
CA ALA A 371 -1.19 -14.32 6.76
C ALA A 371 -0.26 -14.24 7.98
N ALA A 372 -0.28 -13.11 8.69
CA ALA A 372 0.49 -12.93 9.92
C ALA A 372 0.09 -13.91 11.03
N GLY A 373 -1.20 -14.27 11.11
CA GLY A 373 -1.71 -15.26 12.04
C GLY A 373 -1.40 -16.71 11.66
N PHE A 374 -1.26 -17.00 10.35
CA PHE A 374 -0.96 -18.33 9.84
C PHE A 374 0.51 -18.74 10.09
N TYR A 375 1.46 -17.84 9.83
CA TYR A 375 2.88 -18.17 9.97
C TYR A 375 3.36 -18.15 11.41
N PRO A 376 4.19 -19.14 11.85
CA PRO A 376 4.92 -19.10 13.12
C PRO A 376 5.77 -17.83 13.22
N THR A 377 6.04 -17.37 14.43
CA THR A 377 6.75 -16.11 14.68
C THR A 377 8.09 -16.01 13.94
N ALA A 378 8.85 -17.11 13.85
CA ALA A 378 10.13 -17.16 13.15
C ALA A 378 10.01 -16.89 11.63
N ASN A 379 8.90 -17.29 11.00
CA ASN A 379 8.71 -17.21 9.54
C ASN A 379 7.68 -16.15 9.13
N ARG A 380 7.05 -15.48 10.11
CA ARG A 380 5.92 -14.54 9.87
C ARG A 380 6.28 -13.41 8.94
N ALA A 381 7.37 -12.71 9.22
CA ALA A 381 7.81 -11.58 8.40
C ALA A 381 8.09 -12.00 6.95
N THR A 382 8.82 -13.11 6.78
CA THR A 382 9.14 -13.65 5.46
C THR A 382 7.88 -14.12 4.73
N GLY A 383 6.98 -14.85 5.40
CA GLY A 383 5.76 -15.35 4.79
C GLY A 383 4.82 -14.25 4.30
N VAL A 384 4.62 -13.22 5.11
CA VAL A 384 3.81 -12.05 4.74
C VAL A 384 4.45 -11.26 3.61
N ALA A 385 5.78 -11.04 3.67
CA ALA A 385 6.50 -10.29 2.63
C ALA A 385 6.43 -11.02 1.26
N TRP A 386 6.61 -12.35 1.24
CA TRP A 386 6.49 -13.13 0.01
C TRP A 386 5.06 -13.18 -0.54
N ALA A 387 4.05 -13.30 0.33
CA ALA A 387 2.65 -13.24 -0.11
C ALA A 387 2.34 -11.88 -0.77
N GLN A 388 2.78 -10.78 -0.17
CA GLN A 388 2.65 -9.46 -0.78
C GLN A 388 3.47 -9.32 -2.08
N GLY A 389 4.68 -9.89 -2.13
CA GLY A 389 5.51 -9.89 -3.33
C GLY A 389 4.84 -10.59 -4.51
N ILE A 390 4.24 -11.77 -4.29
CA ILE A 390 3.44 -12.45 -5.32
C ILE A 390 2.20 -11.64 -5.68
N GLY A 391 1.55 -11.01 -4.71
CA GLY A 391 0.45 -10.07 -4.95
C GLY A 391 0.83 -8.94 -5.90
N ARG A 392 2.07 -8.44 -5.86
CA ARG A 392 2.55 -7.39 -6.80
C ARG A 392 2.51 -7.84 -8.27
N ILE A 393 2.75 -9.11 -8.55
CA ILE A 393 2.58 -9.65 -9.91
C ILE A 393 1.10 -9.54 -10.32
N GLY A 394 0.18 -9.86 -9.41
CA GLY A 394 -1.26 -9.65 -9.61
C GLY A 394 -1.61 -8.18 -9.88
N SER A 395 -0.99 -7.23 -9.18
CA SER A 395 -1.23 -5.80 -9.41
C SER A 395 -0.79 -5.35 -10.80
N ILE A 396 0.35 -5.83 -11.30
CA ILE A 396 0.85 -5.52 -12.64
C ILE A 396 -0.13 -6.07 -13.70
N LEU A 397 -0.46 -7.36 -13.60
CA LEU A 397 -1.38 -7.99 -14.55
C LEU A 397 -2.78 -7.37 -14.48
N GLY A 398 -3.30 -7.07 -13.30
CA GLY A 398 -4.59 -6.43 -13.11
C GLY A 398 -4.63 -5.03 -13.74
N SER A 399 -3.59 -4.23 -13.52
CA SER A 399 -3.52 -2.89 -14.12
C SER A 399 -3.46 -2.90 -15.65
N MET A 400 -2.95 -3.96 -16.27
CA MET A 400 -2.88 -4.11 -17.73
C MET A 400 -4.10 -4.83 -18.33
N ALA A 401 -4.76 -5.70 -17.58
CA ALA A 401 -5.78 -6.62 -18.07
C ALA A 401 -7.00 -5.88 -18.66
N GLY A 402 -7.42 -4.77 -18.08
CA GLY A 402 -8.56 -4.00 -18.57
C GLY A 402 -8.36 -3.47 -20.00
N GLY A 403 -7.14 -3.02 -20.34
CA GLY A 403 -6.82 -2.60 -21.70
C GLY A 403 -6.89 -3.74 -22.70
N TRP A 404 -6.39 -4.91 -22.34
CA TRP A 404 -6.49 -6.11 -23.18
C TRP A 404 -7.93 -6.55 -23.40
N MET A 405 -8.77 -6.57 -22.35
CA MET A 405 -10.19 -6.93 -22.46
C MET A 405 -10.94 -5.96 -23.39
N LEU A 406 -10.73 -4.65 -23.23
CA LEU A 406 -11.35 -3.63 -24.07
C LEU A 406 -10.91 -3.74 -25.54
N THR A 407 -9.64 -4.06 -25.80
CA THR A 407 -9.11 -4.27 -27.14
C THR A 407 -9.71 -5.50 -27.83
N MET A 408 -10.03 -6.54 -27.04
CA MET A 408 -10.72 -7.73 -27.51
C MET A 408 -12.23 -7.50 -27.73
N GLY A 409 -12.72 -6.28 -27.56
CA GLY A 409 -14.12 -5.92 -27.77
C GLY A 409 -15.07 -6.35 -26.64
N TRP A 410 -14.54 -6.62 -25.45
CA TRP A 410 -15.40 -6.99 -24.33
C TRP A 410 -16.31 -5.83 -23.92
N SER A 411 -17.57 -6.14 -23.67
CA SER A 411 -18.52 -5.17 -23.14
C SER A 411 -18.18 -4.82 -21.68
N LEU A 412 -18.68 -3.67 -21.21
CA LEU A 412 -18.58 -3.27 -19.80
C LEU A 412 -19.00 -4.40 -18.86
N VAL A 413 -20.16 -5.00 -19.11
CA VAL A 413 -20.69 -6.11 -18.31
C VAL A 413 -19.70 -7.28 -18.31
N GLY A 414 -19.23 -7.70 -19.50
CA GLY A 414 -18.28 -8.82 -19.61
C GLY A 414 -16.98 -8.60 -18.86
N VAL A 415 -16.44 -7.36 -18.87
CA VAL A 415 -15.23 -7.01 -18.10
C VAL A 415 -15.49 -7.21 -16.60
N PHE A 416 -16.59 -6.68 -16.04
CA PHE A 416 -16.86 -6.80 -14.61
C PHE A 416 -17.23 -8.22 -14.18
N GLU A 417 -17.90 -9.00 -15.02
CA GLU A 417 -18.16 -10.42 -14.78
C GLU A 417 -16.84 -11.22 -14.73
N ALA A 418 -15.91 -10.95 -15.67
CA ALA A 418 -14.59 -11.56 -15.64
C ALA A 418 -13.78 -11.19 -14.41
N VAL A 419 -13.85 -9.93 -13.96
CA VAL A 419 -13.16 -9.45 -12.75
C VAL A 419 -13.77 -10.02 -11.47
N ALA A 420 -15.04 -10.43 -11.50
CA ALA A 420 -15.67 -11.13 -10.38
C ALA A 420 -15.09 -12.54 -10.16
N VAL A 421 -14.57 -13.19 -11.20
CA VAL A 421 -13.96 -14.55 -11.10
C VAL A 421 -12.75 -14.56 -10.15
N PRO A 422 -11.74 -13.70 -10.26
CA PRO A 422 -10.67 -13.61 -9.27
C PRO A 422 -11.15 -13.39 -7.83
N ALA A 423 -12.23 -12.64 -7.62
CA ALA A 423 -12.82 -12.45 -6.28
C ALA A 423 -13.42 -13.76 -5.74
N ALA A 424 -14.13 -14.50 -6.58
CA ALA A 424 -14.65 -15.83 -6.23
C ALA A 424 -13.51 -16.82 -5.93
N VAL A 425 -12.44 -16.81 -6.73
CA VAL A 425 -11.25 -17.62 -6.48
C VAL A 425 -10.59 -17.25 -5.15
N ALA A 426 -10.47 -15.97 -4.82
CA ALA A 426 -9.95 -15.52 -3.53
C ALA A 426 -10.82 -16.02 -2.36
N ALA A 427 -12.16 -15.97 -2.49
CA ALA A 427 -13.08 -16.52 -1.49
C ALA A 427 -12.89 -18.03 -1.28
N ILE A 428 -12.77 -18.79 -2.37
CA ILE A 428 -12.52 -20.24 -2.35
C ILE A 428 -11.16 -20.53 -1.69
N CYS A 429 -10.10 -19.80 -2.04
CA CYS A 429 -8.78 -19.94 -1.44
C CYS A 429 -8.85 -19.78 0.09
N VAL A 430 -9.56 -18.76 0.57
CA VAL A 430 -9.71 -18.52 2.01
C VAL A 430 -10.48 -19.67 2.68
N LEU A 431 -11.54 -20.22 2.07
CA LEU A 431 -12.30 -21.33 2.63
C LEU A 431 -11.44 -22.60 2.79
N PHE A 432 -10.52 -22.85 1.86
CA PHE A 432 -9.61 -24.00 1.90
C PHE A 432 -8.34 -23.76 2.71
N MET A 433 -8.25 -22.63 3.41
CA MET A 433 -7.09 -22.32 4.24
C MET A 433 -6.94 -23.36 5.37
N PRO A 434 -5.80 -24.04 5.51
CA PRO A 434 -5.59 -24.97 6.59
C PRO A 434 -5.61 -24.25 7.94
N ARG A 435 -6.12 -24.95 8.96
CA ARG A 435 -6.04 -24.44 10.34
C ARG A 435 -4.57 -24.27 10.72
N ASN A 436 -4.30 -23.21 11.47
CA ASN A 436 -2.94 -22.92 11.94
C ASN A 436 -2.35 -24.18 12.62
N PRO A 437 -1.20 -24.69 12.18
CA PRO A 437 -0.47 -25.70 12.95
C PRO A 437 0.00 -25.03 14.25
N ARG A 438 -0.73 -25.29 15.34
CA ARG A 438 -0.32 -24.89 16.70
C ARG A 438 0.90 -25.66 17.14
#